data_be43bdeb439b5dddb6e75d653d6d72aa
#
_entry.id   be43bdeb439b5dddb6e75d653d6d72aa
#
_cell.length_a   1.000
_cell.length_b   1.000
_cell.length_c   1.000
_cell.angle_alpha   90.00
_cell.angle_beta   90.00
_cell.angle_gamma   90.00
#
_symmetry.space_group_name_H-M   'P 1'
#
loop_
_entity.id
_entity.type
_entity.pdbx_description
1 polymer ?
#
loop_
_entity_poly.entity_id
_entity_poly.type
_entity_poly.pdbx_seq_one_letter_code
_entity_poly.pdbx_strand_id
1 'polypeptide(L)'
;HLIAVLAESGGGIDPVVRDMVLELDGHALAAIVEQTENADLGCLAISKISDEALLEGYAVKLPLALMRQTAAAKLKAEDVLERVVKASKGKDKSVWRICKDKLNALREEQQQEASIEQQLAELCQNLEMLSRLPYDNLYGPKLEHFQKQWQRMQHHADNETIHRFNRAYALCKATIDDISNEQDRLAEETKQQREALQERMAACEQLEEAVRQLSSIAVLQP
;
A
#
# COMPACT_ATOMS: atom_id res chain seq x y z
N HIS A 1 -43.65 24.65 17.96
CA HIS A 1 -44.25 24.02 19.16
C HIS A 1 -43.49 22.78 19.61
N LEU A 2 -43.02 21.94 18.70
CA LEU A 2 -42.26 20.72 19.01
C LEU A 2 -40.91 21.04 19.70
N ILE A 3 -40.20 22.08 19.22
CA ILE A 3 -38.88 22.47 19.71
C ILE A 3 -38.96 22.96 21.17
N ALA A 4 -40.04 23.65 21.55
CA ALA A 4 -40.25 24.13 22.91
C ALA A 4 -40.50 23.01 23.92
N VAL A 5 -41.22 21.95 23.51
CA VAL A 5 -41.48 20.77 24.35
C VAL A 5 -40.23 19.93 24.56
N LEU A 6 -39.32 19.91 23.56
CA LEU A 6 -38.05 19.16 23.58
C LEU A 6 -36.97 19.85 24.46
N ALA A 7 -37.11 21.16 24.71
CA ALA A 7 -36.12 21.94 25.46
C ALA A 7 -36.25 21.81 27.00
N GLU A 8 -37.36 21.34 27.53
CA GLU A 8 -37.65 21.34 28.98
C GLU A 8 -37.19 20.07 29.74
N SER A 9 -36.63 19.05 29.10
CA SER A 9 -36.15 17.84 29.78
C SER A 9 -34.78 18.06 30.42
N GLY A 10 -34.79 18.45 31.68
CA GLY A 10 -33.58 18.55 32.51
C GLY A 10 -33.03 17.24 33.01
N GLY A 11 -32.47 16.45 32.13
CA GLY A 11 -31.78 15.20 32.49
C GLY A 11 -31.89 14.14 31.41
N GLY A 12 -30.93 14.09 30.48
CA GLY A 12 -30.86 13.10 29.43
C GLY A 12 -31.91 13.24 28.32
N ILE A 13 -31.61 12.80 27.10
CA ILE A 13 -32.62 12.83 26.02
C ILE A 13 -33.54 11.63 26.19
N ASP A 14 -34.85 11.90 26.25
CA ASP A 14 -35.88 10.85 26.21
C ASP A 14 -35.68 9.98 24.94
N PRO A 15 -35.76 8.64 25.04
CA PRO A 15 -35.61 7.76 23.88
C PRO A 15 -36.54 8.11 22.72
N VAL A 16 -37.78 8.48 22.99
CA VAL A 16 -38.76 8.89 21.94
C VAL A 16 -38.31 10.17 21.24
N VAL A 17 -37.82 11.16 22.00
CA VAL A 17 -37.27 12.40 21.45
C VAL A 17 -36.04 12.12 20.60
N ARG A 18 -35.18 11.21 21.04
CA ARG A 18 -34.01 10.76 20.28
C ARG A 18 -34.39 10.18 18.92
N ASP A 19 -35.34 9.25 18.90
CA ASP A 19 -35.79 8.60 17.67
C ASP A 19 -36.43 9.62 16.71
N MET A 20 -37.23 10.55 17.23
CA MET A 20 -37.79 11.63 16.42
C MET A 20 -36.72 12.54 15.81
N VAL A 21 -35.68 12.93 16.56
CA VAL A 21 -34.59 13.76 16.04
C VAL A 21 -33.78 13.03 14.95
N LEU A 22 -33.66 11.72 15.04
CA LEU A 22 -32.93 10.91 14.06
C LEU A 22 -33.65 10.82 12.68
N GLU A 23 -34.96 11.10 12.65
CA GLU A 23 -35.78 11.09 11.42
C GLU A 23 -35.95 12.48 10.77
N LEU A 24 -35.45 13.55 11.44
CA LEU A 24 -35.61 14.91 10.93
C LEU A 24 -34.70 15.20 9.73
N ASP A 25 -35.17 16.08 8.87
CA ASP A 25 -34.37 16.62 7.75
C ASP A 25 -33.29 17.63 8.22
N GLY A 26 -32.41 18.00 7.31
CA GLY A 26 -31.27 18.88 7.61
C GLY A 26 -31.72 20.30 8.11
N HIS A 27 -32.83 20.80 7.62
CA HIS A 27 -33.37 22.12 8.04
C HIS A 27 -33.90 22.08 9.47
N ALA A 28 -34.65 21.05 9.81
CA ALA A 28 -35.17 20.86 11.16
C ALA A 28 -34.05 20.61 12.17
N LEU A 29 -33.04 19.83 11.79
CA LEU A 29 -31.82 19.62 12.61
C LEU A 29 -31.06 20.91 12.86
N ALA A 30 -30.86 21.75 11.84
CA ALA A 30 -30.22 23.06 11.99
C ALA A 30 -31.01 23.98 12.94
N ALA A 31 -32.34 24.03 12.80
CA ALA A 31 -33.20 24.81 13.68
C ALA A 31 -33.11 24.34 15.16
N ILE A 32 -33.03 23.04 15.41
CA ILE A 32 -32.77 22.50 16.76
C ILE A 32 -31.43 23.00 17.29
N VAL A 33 -30.35 22.87 16.52
CA VAL A 33 -29.00 23.28 16.93
C VAL A 33 -28.94 24.77 17.29
N GLU A 34 -29.66 25.63 16.55
CA GLU A 34 -29.64 27.07 16.75
C GLU A 34 -30.51 27.55 17.91
N GLN A 35 -31.55 26.80 18.26
CA GLN A 35 -32.54 27.23 19.24
C GLN A 35 -32.47 26.51 20.59
N THR A 36 -31.77 25.38 20.66
CA THR A 36 -31.72 24.58 21.88
C THR A 36 -30.68 25.11 22.87
N GLU A 37 -31.06 25.14 24.14
CA GLU A 37 -30.15 25.34 25.27
C GLU A 37 -29.68 23.99 25.86
N ASN A 38 -30.26 22.85 25.40
CA ASN A 38 -29.87 21.52 25.83
C ASN A 38 -28.70 21.03 24.99
N ALA A 39 -27.53 20.91 25.63
CA ALA A 39 -26.31 20.49 24.96
C ALA A 39 -26.41 19.06 24.35
N ASP A 40 -27.06 18.11 25.02
CA ASP A 40 -27.19 16.75 24.56
C ASP A 40 -28.07 16.67 23.30
N LEU A 41 -29.20 17.39 23.29
CA LEU A 41 -30.07 17.47 22.13
C LEU A 41 -29.36 18.14 20.94
N GLY A 42 -28.64 19.24 21.19
CA GLY A 42 -27.87 19.92 20.16
C GLY A 42 -26.77 19.04 19.60
N CYS A 43 -26.04 18.30 20.43
CA CYS A 43 -25.02 17.35 19.99
C CYS A 43 -25.61 16.19 19.16
N LEU A 44 -26.80 15.69 19.57
CA LEU A 44 -27.50 14.67 18.81
C LEU A 44 -27.87 15.17 17.39
N ALA A 45 -28.44 16.36 17.29
CA ALA A 45 -28.78 16.98 16.00
C ALA A 45 -27.53 17.22 15.15
N ILE A 46 -26.45 17.77 15.71
CA ILE A 46 -25.16 17.96 15.03
C ILE A 46 -24.63 16.63 14.53
N SER A 47 -24.81 15.53 15.27
CA SER A 47 -24.33 14.21 14.84
C SER A 47 -24.90 13.73 13.51
N LYS A 48 -26.07 14.24 13.11
CA LYS A 48 -26.76 13.91 11.85
C LYS A 48 -26.49 14.90 10.72
N ILE A 49 -26.01 16.09 11.01
CA ILE A 49 -25.67 17.09 9.99
C ILE A 49 -24.40 16.66 9.27
N SER A 50 -24.44 16.64 7.93
CA SER A 50 -23.29 16.30 7.08
C SER A 50 -22.75 17.50 6.30
N ASP A 51 -23.41 18.65 6.37
CA ASP A 51 -23.01 19.89 5.70
C ASP A 51 -21.80 20.51 6.42
N GLU A 52 -20.66 20.49 5.76
CA GLU A 52 -19.39 21.03 6.29
C GLU A 52 -19.44 22.53 6.55
N ALA A 53 -20.21 23.30 5.77
CA ALA A 53 -20.32 24.74 5.96
C ALA A 53 -21.12 25.08 7.23
N LEU A 54 -22.20 24.33 7.50
CA LEU A 54 -22.93 24.44 8.74
C LEU A 54 -22.09 24.03 9.95
N LEU A 55 -21.38 22.90 9.83
CA LEU A 55 -20.50 22.39 10.89
C LEU A 55 -19.36 23.38 11.20
N GLU A 56 -18.77 24.04 10.19
CA GLU A 56 -17.77 25.09 10.37
C GLU A 56 -18.35 26.25 11.21
N GLY A 57 -19.55 26.73 10.82
CA GLY A 57 -20.25 27.78 11.56
C GLY A 57 -20.51 27.39 13.01
N TYR A 58 -20.99 26.20 13.24
CA TYR A 58 -21.31 25.66 14.57
C TYR A 58 -20.08 25.47 15.45
N ALA A 59 -18.97 25.00 14.91
CA ALA A 59 -17.73 24.84 15.65
C ALA A 59 -17.16 26.17 16.18
N VAL A 60 -17.50 27.29 15.54
CA VAL A 60 -16.97 28.61 15.91
C VAL A 60 -17.96 29.46 16.71
N LYS A 61 -19.26 29.41 16.39
CA LYS A 61 -20.25 30.39 16.83
C LYS A 61 -21.21 29.92 17.93
N LEU A 62 -21.44 28.61 18.07
CA LEU A 62 -22.42 28.13 19.06
C LEU A 62 -22.04 28.52 20.49
N PRO A 63 -23.00 28.82 21.35
CA PRO A 63 -22.74 29.25 22.75
C PRO A 63 -22.19 28.09 23.59
N LEU A 64 -22.72 26.88 23.41
CA LEU A 64 -22.38 25.72 24.21
C LEU A 64 -21.09 25.05 23.75
N ALA A 65 -20.10 24.92 24.64
CA ALA A 65 -18.80 24.37 24.33
C ALA A 65 -18.85 22.92 23.79
N LEU A 66 -19.74 22.09 24.38
CA LEU A 66 -19.90 20.69 23.96
C LEU A 66 -20.40 20.60 22.51
N MET A 67 -21.35 21.43 22.11
CA MET A 67 -21.87 21.50 20.74
C MET A 67 -20.79 21.96 19.76
N ARG A 68 -19.97 22.97 20.10
CA ARG A 68 -18.84 23.39 19.27
C ARG A 68 -17.83 22.28 19.08
N GLN A 69 -17.49 21.52 20.13
CA GLN A 69 -16.58 20.41 20.08
C GLN A 69 -17.14 19.26 19.22
N THR A 70 -18.44 18.96 19.34
CA THR A 70 -19.11 17.93 18.53
C THR A 70 -19.10 18.31 17.05
N ALA A 71 -19.38 19.58 16.71
CA ALA A 71 -19.27 20.06 15.34
C ALA A 71 -17.84 19.96 14.78
N ALA A 72 -16.84 20.42 15.55
CA ALA A 72 -15.44 20.32 15.21
C ALA A 72 -14.98 18.88 15.00
N ALA A 73 -15.47 17.95 15.82
CA ALA A 73 -15.14 16.52 15.69
C ALA A 73 -15.69 15.90 14.40
N LYS A 74 -16.72 16.46 13.78
CA LYS A 74 -17.31 15.98 12.52
C LYS A 74 -16.62 16.53 11.27
N LEU A 75 -15.96 17.66 11.34
CA LEU A 75 -15.25 18.25 10.20
C LEU A 75 -14.22 17.27 9.62
N LYS A 76 -14.12 17.24 8.29
CA LYS A 76 -13.21 16.35 7.56
C LYS A 76 -12.34 17.09 6.53
N ALA A 77 -12.90 18.11 5.86
CA ALA A 77 -12.20 18.82 4.81
C ALA A 77 -11.02 19.64 5.37
N GLU A 78 -9.85 19.51 4.76
CA GLU A 78 -8.61 20.14 5.24
C GLU A 78 -8.71 21.65 5.29
N ASP A 79 -9.27 22.28 4.27
CA ASP A 79 -9.46 23.71 4.16
C ASP A 79 -10.42 24.24 5.24
N VAL A 80 -11.48 23.49 5.57
CA VAL A 80 -12.42 23.81 6.66
C VAL A 80 -11.73 23.72 8.02
N LEU A 81 -10.98 22.65 8.25
CA LEU A 81 -10.20 22.48 9.48
C LEU A 81 -9.20 23.62 9.68
N GLU A 82 -8.51 24.06 8.63
CA GLU A 82 -7.60 25.21 8.70
C GLU A 82 -8.30 26.50 9.10
N ARG A 83 -9.48 26.78 8.50
CA ARG A 83 -10.26 27.98 8.85
C ARG A 83 -10.70 27.94 10.30
N VAL A 84 -11.21 26.80 10.79
CA VAL A 84 -11.63 26.64 12.18
C VAL A 84 -10.46 26.74 13.14
N VAL A 85 -9.28 26.15 12.82
CA VAL A 85 -8.05 26.31 13.61
C VAL A 85 -7.68 27.80 13.75
N LYS A 86 -7.73 28.57 12.66
CA LYS A 86 -7.46 30.02 12.68
C LYS A 86 -8.49 30.79 13.53
N ALA A 87 -9.78 30.47 13.36
CA ALA A 87 -10.89 31.16 14.05
C ALA A 87 -10.95 30.86 15.54
N SER A 88 -10.61 29.67 15.98
CA SER A 88 -10.66 29.21 17.38
C SER A 88 -9.39 29.51 18.17
N LYS A 89 -8.28 29.88 17.50
CA LYS A 89 -6.99 30.18 18.14
C LYS A 89 -7.15 31.31 19.18
N GLY A 90 -6.80 31.00 20.43
CA GLY A 90 -6.92 31.95 21.54
C GLY A 90 -8.34 32.17 22.07
N LYS A 91 -9.39 31.57 21.49
CA LYS A 91 -10.78 31.69 21.89
C LYS A 91 -11.33 30.39 22.49
N ASP A 92 -11.16 29.27 21.81
CA ASP A 92 -11.61 27.94 22.26
C ASP A 92 -10.49 26.93 22.09
N LYS A 93 -9.80 26.61 23.21
CA LYS A 93 -8.66 25.68 23.23
C LYS A 93 -9.06 24.26 22.83
N SER A 94 -10.28 23.82 23.17
CA SER A 94 -10.74 22.47 22.89
C SER A 94 -11.04 22.27 21.40
N VAL A 95 -11.81 23.18 20.80
CA VAL A 95 -12.08 23.18 19.36
C VAL A 95 -10.77 23.30 18.57
N TRP A 96 -9.91 24.25 18.96
CA TRP A 96 -8.61 24.42 18.33
C TRP A 96 -7.80 23.12 18.34
N ARG A 97 -7.72 22.42 19.48
CA ARG A 97 -6.98 21.17 19.61
C ARG A 97 -7.58 20.06 18.74
N ILE A 98 -8.92 19.86 18.79
CA ILE A 98 -9.60 18.84 17.98
C ILE A 98 -9.29 19.03 16.49
N CYS A 99 -9.47 20.25 15.98
CA CYS A 99 -9.23 20.53 14.56
C CYS A 99 -7.74 20.45 14.20
N LYS A 100 -6.84 20.89 15.09
CA LYS A 100 -5.39 20.83 14.86
C LYS A 100 -4.88 19.40 14.81
N ASP A 101 -5.35 18.54 15.72
CA ASP A 101 -4.96 17.12 15.75
C ASP A 101 -5.45 16.40 14.50
N LYS A 102 -6.68 16.66 14.05
CA LYS A 102 -7.23 16.12 12.79
C LYS A 102 -6.45 16.59 11.57
N LEU A 103 -6.12 17.87 11.50
CA LEU A 103 -5.35 18.45 10.41
C LEU A 103 -3.95 17.82 10.33
N ASN A 104 -3.30 17.62 11.48
CA ASN A 104 -2.00 16.96 11.54
C ASN A 104 -2.11 15.50 11.07
N ALA A 105 -3.13 14.75 11.54
CA ALA A 105 -3.35 13.37 11.14
C ALA A 105 -3.57 13.24 9.61
N LEU A 106 -4.38 14.11 9.01
CA LEU A 106 -4.59 14.15 7.56
C LEU A 106 -3.28 14.41 6.79
N ARG A 107 -2.47 15.35 7.27
CA ARG A 107 -1.19 15.68 6.63
C ARG A 107 -0.16 14.56 6.76
N GLU A 108 -0.13 13.88 7.91
CA GLU A 108 0.71 12.71 8.11
C GLU A 108 0.30 11.56 7.18
N GLU A 109 -1.01 11.31 7.02
CA GLU A 109 -1.55 10.31 6.11
C GLU A 109 -1.17 10.62 4.65
N GLN A 110 -1.40 11.85 4.18
CA GLN A 110 -1.03 12.30 2.83
C GLN A 110 0.49 12.19 2.59
N GLN A 111 1.30 12.54 3.59
CA GLN A 111 2.75 12.43 3.49
C GLN A 111 3.21 10.98 3.41
N GLN A 112 2.56 10.07 4.16
CA GLN A 112 2.85 8.64 4.10
C GLN A 112 2.46 8.06 2.74
N GLU A 113 1.27 8.39 2.21
CA GLU A 113 0.83 7.97 0.89
C GLU A 113 1.81 8.44 -0.20
N ALA A 114 2.16 9.73 -0.22
CA ALA A 114 3.11 10.28 -1.18
C ALA A 114 4.50 9.62 -1.08
N SER A 115 4.94 9.27 0.14
CA SER A 115 6.21 8.56 0.34
C SER A 115 6.16 7.14 -0.22
N ILE A 116 5.03 6.43 -0.05
CA ILE A 116 4.85 5.08 -0.60
C ILE A 116 4.79 5.11 -2.13
N GLU A 117 4.06 6.07 -2.71
CA GLU A 117 4.02 6.26 -4.17
C GLU A 117 5.41 6.52 -4.75
N GLN A 118 6.21 7.37 -4.10
CA GLN A 118 7.60 7.62 -4.50
C GLN A 118 8.44 6.34 -4.44
N GLN A 119 8.35 5.56 -3.36
CA GLN A 119 9.09 4.31 -3.22
C GLN A 119 8.69 3.27 -4.28
N LEU A 120 7.41 3.19 -4.63
CA LEU A 120 6.92 2.33 -5.71
C LEU A 120 7.46 2.76 -7.09
N ALA A 121 7.47 4.07 -7.36
CA ALA A 121 8.02 4.62 -8.59
C ALA A 121 9.53 4.35 -8.73
N GLU A 122 10.30 4.55 -7.64
CA GLU A 122 11.73 4.25 -7.59
C GLU A 122 12.01 2.75 -7.77
N LEU A 123 11.20 1.88 -7.15
CA LEU A 123 11.30 0.43 -7.30
C LEU A 123 11.10 0.01 -8.76
N CYS A 124 10.05 0.51 -9.42
CA CYS A 124 9.81 0.23 -10.83
C CYS A 124 10.95 0.73 -11.72
N GLN A 125 11.43 1.94 -11.48
CA GLN A 125 12.57 2.50 -12.23
C GLN A 125 13.84 1.67 -12.09
N ASN A 126 14.17 1.24 -10.86
CA ASN A 126 15.32 0.40 -10.59
C ASN A 126 15.21 -0.96 -11.26
N LEU A 127 14.02 -1.56 -11.27
CA LEU A 127 13.75 -2.83 -11.95
C LEU A 127 13.81 -2.68 -13.48
N GLU A 128 13.28 -1.60 -14.05
CA GLU A 128 13.41 -1.25 -15.46
C GLU A 128 14.88 -1.02 -15.87
N MET A 129 15.69 -0.43 -14.99
CA MET A 129 17.13 -0.32 -15.22
C MET A 129 17.80 -1.69 -15.18
N LEU A 130 17.49 -2.54 -14.21
CA LEU A 130 18.04 -3.89 -14.13
C LEU A 130 17.74 -4.70 -15.40
N SER A 131 16.52 -4.60 -15.95
CA SER A 131 16.13 -5.31 -17.18
C SER A 131 16.95 -4.93 -18.44
N ARG A 132 17.66 -3.81 -18.39
CA ARG A 132 18.52 -3.32 -19.50
C ARG A 132 20.01 -3.63 -19.29
N LEU A 133 20.38 -4.06 -18.09
CA LEU A 133 21.77 -4.41 -17.77
C LEU A 133 22.10 -5.82 -18.24
N PRO A 134 23.37 -6.09 -18.61
CA PRO A 134 23.83 -7.44 -18.86
C PRO A 134 23.74 -8.27 -17.57
N TYR A 135 23.55 -9.58 -17.74
CA TYR A 135 23.52 -10.52 -16.63
C TYR A 135 24.88 -10.57 -15.90
N ASP A 136 24.83 -10.44 -14.58
CA ASP A 136 25.96 -10.63 -13.67
C ASP A 136 25.56 -11.53 -12.48
N ASN A 137 26.53 -11.92 -11.64
CA ASN A 137 26.30 -12.76 -10.47
C ASN A 137 25.34 -12.13 -9.42
N LEU A 138 25.11 -10.82 -9.48
CA LEU A 138 24.23 -10.09 -8.57
C LEU A 138 22.84 -9.87 -9.16
N TYR A 139 22.63 -10.24 -10.44
CA TYR A 139 21.38 -9.99 -11.13
C TYR A 139 20.19 -10.69 -10.45
N GLY A 140 20.32 -11.99 -10.19
CA GLY A 140 19.31 -12.78 -9.48
C GLY A 140 19.01 -12.24 -8.07
N PRO A 141 20.02 -12.07 -7.20
CA PRO A 141 19.84 -11.46 -5.88
C PRO A 141 19.18 -10.06 -5.90
N LYS A 142 19.52 -9.20 -6.88
CA LYS A 142 18.86 -7.90 -7.05
C LYS A 142 17.37 -8.06 -7.41
N LEU A 143 17.05 -8.97 -8.33
CA LEU A 143 15.68 -9.25 -8.73
C LEU A 143 14.84 -9.74 -7.55
N GLU A 144 15.37 -10.68 -6.76
CA GLU A 144 14.71 -11.17 -5.55
C GLU A 144 14.49 -10.05 -4.52
N HIS A 145 15.46 -9.16 -4.37
CA HIS A 145 15.33 -8.00 -3.47
C HIS A 145 14.17 -7.10 -3.91
N PHE A 146 14.07 -6.75 -5.19
CA PHE A 146 12.98 -5.95 -5.74
C PHE A 146 11.62 -6.67 -5.60
N GLN A 147 11.58 -7.98 -5.80
CA GLN A 147 10.36 -8.75 -5.58
C GLN A 147 9.88 -8.72 -4.13
N LYS A 148 10.81 -8.84 -3.16
CA LYS A 148 10.48 -8.75 -1.72
C LYS A 148 9.99 -7.35 -1.33
N GLN A 149 10.57 -6.30 -1.89
CA GLN A 149 10.09 -4.93 -1.69
C GLN A 149 8.69 -4.75 -2.28
N TRP A 150 8.46 -5.22 -3.51
CA TRP A 150 7.16 -5.17 -4.15
C TRP A 150 6.07 -5.86 -3.33
N GLN A 151 6.31 -7.06 -2.83
CA GLN A 151 5.34 -7.81 -2.01
C GLN A 151 4.86 -7.04 -0.76
N ARG A 152 5.70 -6.14 -0.22
CA ARG A 152 5.35 -5.32 0.95
C ARG A 152 4.47 -4.12 0.59
N MET A 153 4.57 -3.60 -0.62
CA MET A 153 3.96 -2.33 -1.01
C MET A 153 2.91 -2.46 -2.11
N GLN A 154 2.76 -3.62 -2.77
CA GLN A 154 1.89 -3.81 -3.95
C GLN A 154 0.42 -3.45 -3.73
N HIS A 155 -0.06 -3.51 -2.49
CA HIS A 155 -1.44 -3.18 -2.14
C HIS A 155 -1.73 -1.66 -2.18
N HIS A 156 -0.69 -0.83 -2.27
CA HIS A 156 -0.80 0.61 -2.49
C HIS A 156 -0.57 1.00 -3.97
N ALA A 157 -0.16 0.04 -4.81
CA ALA A 157 0.13 0.34 -6.20
C ALA A 157 -1.14 0.49 -7.03
N ASP A 158 -1.16 1.48 -7.90
CA ASP A 158 -2.18 1.62 -8.93
C ASP A 158 -1.98 0.63 -10.09
N ASN A 159 -2.96 0.52 -10.99
CA ASN A 159 -2.90 -0.41 -12.11
C ASN A 159 -1.71 -0.15 -13.04
N GLU A 160 -1.33 1.11 -13.25
CA GLU A 160 -0.20 1.48 -14.11
C GLU A 160 1.12 1.00 -13.50
N THR A 161 1.34 1.24 -12.22
CA THR A 161 2.51 0.78 -11.47
C THR A 161 2.61 -0.75 -11.44
N ILE A 162 1.48 -1.45 -11.26
CA ILE A 162 1.41 -2.92 -11.34
C ILE A 162 1.85 -3.41 -12.72
N HIS A 163 1.35 -2.82 -13.79
CA HIS A 163 1.72 -3.20 -15.15
C HIS A 163 3.20 -2.93 -15.45
N ARG A 164 3.73 -1.79 -15.00
CA ARG A 164 5.15 -1.44 -15.16
C ARG A 164 6.05 -2.46 -14.44
N PHE A 165 5.75 -2.74 -13.17
CA PHE A 165 6.50 -3.74 -12.40
C PHE A 165 6.49 -5.10 -13.07
N ASN A 166 5.31 -5.62 -13.41
CA ASN A 166 5.16 -6.96 -13.99
C ASN A 166 5.90 -7.09 -15.33
N ARG A 167 5.86 -6.05 -16.17
CA ARG A 167 6.58 -6.03 -17.46
C ARG A 167 8.10 -6.08 -17.24
N ALA A 168 8.62 -5.24 -16.37
CA ALA A 168 10.06 -5.20 -16.09
C ALA A 168 10.54 -6.49 -15.41
N TYR A 169 9.74 -7.03 -14.48
CA TYR A 169 10.03 -8.30 -13.81
C TYR A 169 10.07 -9.48 -14.78
N ALA A 170 9.11 -9.55 -15.70
CA ALA A 170 9.08 -10.59 -16.72
C ALA A 170 10.32 -10.55 -17.63
N LEU A 171 10.78 -9.37 -18.02
CA LEU A 171 12.01 -9.21 -18.80
C LEU A 171 13.25 -9.67 -18.02
N CYS A 172 13.36 -9.29 -16.75
CA CYS A 172 14.46 -9.74 -15.91
C CYS A 172 14.46 -11.26 -15.72
N LYS A 173 13.29 -11.85 -15.53
CA LYS A 173 13.15 -13.29 -15.39
C LYS A 173 13.52 -14.02 -16.67
N ALA A 174 13.08 -13.56 -17.84
CA ALA A 174 13.47 -14.11 -19.12
C ALA A 174 14.99 -14.12 -19.31
N THR A 175 15.68 -13.04 -18.92
CA THR A 175 17.15 -12.97 -18.97
C THR A 175 17.80 -14.07 -18.10
N ILE A 176 17.29 -14.33 -16.91
CA ILE A 176 17.80 -15.39 -16.03
C ILE A 176 17.55 -16.76 -16.65
N ASP A 177 16.33 -17.00 -17.16
CA ASP A 177 15.93 -18.27 -17.75
C ASP A 177 16.77 -18.57 -19.01
N ASP A 178 17.05 -17.58 -19.86
CA ASP A 178 17.91 -17.72 -21.05
C ASP A 178 19.34 -18.12 -20.67
N ILE A 179 19.92 -17.48 -19.65
CA ILE A 179 21.26 -17.81 -19.17
C ILE A 179 21.31 -19.23 -18.56
N SER A 180 20.29 -19.60 -17.77
CA SER A 180 20.19 -20.93 -17.20
C SER A 180 20.13 -22.02 -18.29
N ASN A 181 19.26 -21.81 -19.29
CA ASN A 181 19.12 -22.74 -20.42
C ASN A 181 20.43 -22.90 -21.23
N GLU A 182 21.15 -21.78 -21.42
CA GLU A 182 22.45 -21.83 -22.13
C GLU A 182 23.51 -22.58 -21.31
N GLN A 183 23.55 -22.38 -19.99
CA GLN A 183 24.44 -23.12 -19.10
C GLN A 183 24.14 -24.62 -19.09
N ASP A 184 22.88 -25.01 -19.05
CA ASP A 184 22.44 -26.39 -19.10
C ASP A 184 22.81 -27.04 -20.44
N ARG A 185 22.66 -26.33 -21.56
CA ARG A 185 23.08 -26.80 -22.90
C ARG A 185 24.58 -27.05 -22.97
N LEU A 186 25.39 -26.10 -22.50
CA LEU A 186 26.85 -26.22 -22.47
C LEU A 186 27.31 -27.35 -21.56
N ALA A 187 26.66 -27.57 -20.44
CA ALA A 187 26.94 -28.67 -19.52
C ALA A 187 26.65 -30.01 -20.18
N GLU A 188 25.56 -30.17 -20.91
CA GLU A 188 25.18 -31.38 -21.61
C GLU A 188 26.14 -31.66 -22.79
N GLU A 189 26.51 -30.65 -23.59
CA GLU A 189 27.50 -30.75 -24.64
C GLU A 189 28.85 -31.20 -24.07
N THR A 190 29.28 -30.64 -22.94
CA THR A 190 30.54 -31.04 -22.28
C THR A 190 30.51 -32.49 -21.80
N LYS A 191 29.36 -32.92 -21.27
CA LYS A 191 29.16 -34.30 -20.83
C LYS A 191 29.25 -35.29 -22.00
N GLN A 192 28.56 -35.00 -23.12
CA GLN A 192 28.59 -35.81 -24.33
C GLN A 192 30.01 -35.91 -24.91
N GLN A 193 30.77 -34.79 -24.91
CA GLN A 193 32.16 -34.81 -25.34
C GLN A 193 33.05 -35.71 -24.47
N ARG A 194 32.85 -35.65 -23.14
CA ARG A 194 33.58 -36.53 -22.20
C ARG A 194 33.23 -38.00 -22.41
N GLU A 195 31.98 -38.34 -22.57
CA GLU A 195 31.52 -39.70 -22.83
C GLU A 195 32.10 -40.22 -24.14
N ALA A 196 32.04 -39.46 -25.24
CA ALA A 196 32.63 -39.83 -26.51
C ALA A 196 34.16 -40.00 -26.43
N LEU A 197 34.84 -39.19 -25.63
CA LEU A 197 36.29 -39.35 -25.42
C LEU A 197 36.60 -40.63 -24.62
N GLN A 198 35.81 -40.94 -23.59
CA GLN A 198 35.97 -42.18 -22.82
C GLN A 198 35.75 -43.42 -23.69
N GLU A 199 34.72 -43.43 -24.55
CA GLU A 199 34.47 -44.52 -25.50
C GLU A 199 35.66 -44.73 -26.47
N ARG A 200 36.22 -43.62 -26.98
CA ARG A 200 37.42 -43.69 -27.87
C ARG A 200 38.63 -44.22 -27.12
N MET A 201 38.85 -43.78 -25.88
CA MET A 201 39.96 -44.32 -25.06
C MET A 201 39.80 -45.80 -24.79
N ALA A 202 38.61 -46.26 -24.42
CA ALA A 202 38.31 -47.65 -24.20
C ALA A 202 38.50 -48.48 -25.46
N ALA A 203 38.10 -47.97 -26.63
CA ALA A 203 38.38 -48.65 -27.92
C ALA A 203 39.87 -48.74 -28.24
N CYS A 204 40.67 -47.70 -27.98
CA CYS A 204 42.13 -47.73 -28.13
C CYS A 204 42.78 -48.76 -27.21
N GLU A 205 42.40 -48.83 -25.94
CA GLU A 205 42.90 -49.83 -24.98
C GLU A 205 42.58 -51.25 -25.42
N GLN A 206 41.36 -51.48 -25.94
CA GLN A 206 40.99 -52.79 -26.51
C GLN A 206 41.85 -53.16 -27.73
N LEU A 207 42.12 -52.21 -28.64
CA LEU A 207 42.99 -52.44 -29.79
C LEU A 207 44.42 -52.69 -29.36
N GLU A 208 44.94 -51.93 -28.39
CA GLU A 208 46.30 -52.20 -27.88
C GLU A 208 46.41 -53.57 -27.25
N GLU A 209 45.43 -54.04 -26.52
CA GLU A 209 45.39 -55.35 -25.92
C GLU A 209 45.32 -56.45 -27.02
N ALA A 210 44.47 -56.25 -28.03
CA ALA A 210 44.39 -57.18 -29.16
C ALA A 210 45.75 -57.32 -29.93
N VAL A 211 46.42 -56.15 -30.14
CA VAL A 211 47.76 -56.13 -30.77
C VAL A 211 48.78 -56.87 -29.91
N ARG A 212 48.78 -56.69 -28.58
CA ARG A 212 49.67 -57.45 -27.67
C ARG A 212 49.40 -58.94 -27.73
N GLN A 213 48.18 -59.39 -27.78
CA GLN A 213 47.79 -60.78 -27.89
C GLN A 213 48.26 -61.38 -29.22
N LEU A 214 48.05 -60.67 -30.32
CA LEU A 214 48.53 -61.11 -31.64
C LEU A 214 50.06 -61.20 -31.70
N SER A 215 50.76 -60.24 -31.11
CA SER A 215 52.25 -60.26 -31.07
C SER A 215 52.79 -61.42 -30.24
N SER A 216 52.11 -61.77 -29.14
CA SER A 216 52.51 -62.94 -28.32
C SER A 216 52.33 -64.30 -29.06
N ILE A 217 51.29 -64.40 -29.89
CA ILE A 217 51.04 -65.60 -30.71
C ILE A 217 52.09 -65.72 -31.82
N ALA A 218 52.48 -64.63 -32.47
CA ALA A 218 53.46 -64.59 -33.52
C ALA A 218 54.87 -65.01 -33.07
N VAL A 219 55.21 -64.81 -31.78
CA VAL A 219 56.49 -65.25 -31.17
C VAL A 219 56.48 -66.73 -30.83
N LEU A 220 55.35 -67.40 -30.81
CA LEU A 220 55.21 -68.82 -30.46
C LEU A 220 55.14 -69.78 -31.68
N GLN A 221 55.23 -69.28 -32.93
CA GLN A 221 55.34 -70.12 -34.12
C GLN A 221 56.83 -70.29 -34.48
N PRO A 222 57.37 -71.55 -34.48
CA PRO A 222 58.75 -71.85 -34.88
C PRO A 222 58.98 -71.71 -36.38
#